data_1aca9df7501a3415330df377f8e4eeed
#
_entry.id   1aca9df7501a3415330df377f8e4eeed
#
_cell.length_a   1.000
_cell.length_b   1.000
_cell.length_c   1.000
_cell.angle_alpha   90.00
_cell.angle_beta   90.00
_cell.angle_gamma   90.00
#
_symmetry.space_group_name_H-M   'P 1'
#
loop_
_entity.id
_entity.type
_entity.pdbx_description
1 polymer ?
#
loop_
_entity_poly.entity_id
_entity_poly.type
_entity_poly.pdbx_seq_one_letter_code
_entity_poly.pdbx_strand_id
1 'polypeptide(L)'
;VRHDKTADYKKTGRNFGNAYHVAHSVWKSIHNPITKHMMITGKGISNIVNDDDIYYNSKNKIYSNTTGMRHFHNRYVKFKLIKSVCQKKGTLVDLAVGKGGDLHKWLSSDLGFVMGFDLFRDNIENSIDGACARYITEKRQRKSTTSCLFLQGDSRKLIRNGDCCKNIKSKYVINALFGYGSNDADKIGKLANDNYGLVKNGFDVVSTQFALHFFFQTNKI
;
A
#
# COMPACT_ATOMS: atom_id res chain seq x y z
N VAL A 1 0.61 13.24 32.80
CA VAL A 1 -0.50 12.28 33.05
C VAL A 1 -1.82 13.01 32.74
N ARG A 2 -2.66 12.43 31.92
CA ARG A 2 -3.99 12.96 31.65
C ARG A 2 -4.96 12.50 32.72
N HIS A 3 -5.27 13.39 33.65
CA HIS A 3 -6.12 13.08 34.81
C HIS A 3 -7.55 12.72 34.39
N ASP A 4 -8.10 13.38 33.34
CA ASP A 4 -9.39 13.08 32.75
C ASP A 4 -9.52 11.62 32.31
N LYS A 5 -8.55 11.12 31.54
CA LYS A 5 -8.53 9.73 31.06
C LYS A 5 -8.29 8.71 32.16
N THR A 6 -7.51 9.09 33.18
CA THR A 6 -7.29 8.24 34.34
C THR A 6 -8.57 8.09 35.16
N ALA A 7 -9.35 9.17 35.31
CA ALA A 7 -10.63 9.12 35.99
C ALA A 7 -11.65 8.22 35.24
N ASP A 8 -11.71 8.33 33.92
CA ASP A 8 -12.56 7.48 33.06
C ASP A 8 -12.19 6.01 33.18
N TYR A 9 -10.88 5.68 33.16
CA TYR A 9 -10.41 4.31 33.37
C TYR A 9 -10.82 3.74 34.73
N LYS A 10 -10.69 4.54 35.82
CA LYS A 10 -11.09 4.11 37.15
C LYS A 10 -12.58 3.83 37.26
N LYS A 11 -13.42 4.57 36.50
CA LYS A 11 -14.88 4.38 36.50
C LYS A 11 -15.34 3.21 35.65
N THR A 12 -14.74 2.98 34.50
CA THR A 12 -15.27 2.08 33.48
C THR A 12 -14.43 0.81 33.28
N GLY A 13 -13.21 0.76 33.82
CA GLY A 13 -12.24 -0.29 33.57
C GLY A 13 -11.70 -0.33 32.13
N ARG A 14 -12.14 0.58 31.25
CA ARG A 14 -11.71 0.63 29.85
C ARG A 14 -10.52 1.57 29.69
N ASN A 15 -9.53 1.14 28.94
CA ASN A 15 -8.37 1.97 28.64
C ASN A 15 -8.68 2.92 27.47
N PHE A 16 -8.96 4.18 27.81
CA PHE A 16 -9.16 5.28 26.85
C PHE A 16 -7.85 6.05 26.58
N GLY A 17 -6.71 5.37 26.59
CA GLY A 17 -5.42 5.96 26.24
C GLY A 17 -5.42 6.53 24.83
N ASN A 18 -4.39 7.31 24.52
CA ASN A 18 -4.20 7.80 23.14
C ASN A 18 -4.06 6.63 22.19
N ALA A 19 -4.64 6.76 20.99
CA ALA A 19 -4.42 5.80 19.93
C ALA A 19 -2.91 5.71 19.63
N TYR A 20 -2.44 4.52 19.23
CA TYR A 20 -1.01 4.24 19.02
C TYR A 20 -0.32 5.29 18.14
N HIS A 21 -0.96 5.71 17.02
CA HIS A 21 -0.40 6.71 16.11
C HIS A 21 -0.21 8.08 16.80
N VAL A 22 -1.11 8.47 17.72
CA VAL A 22 -1.00 9.72 18.49
C VAL A 22 0.16 9.62 19.49
N ALA A 23 0.25 8.51 20.23
CA ALA A 23 1.34 8.26 21.17
C ALA A 23 2.70 8.23 20.44
N HIS A 24 2.77 7.58 19.28
CA HIS A 24 3.96 7.50 18.45
C HIS A 24 4.36 8.87 17.88
N SER A 25 3.42 9.66 17.42
CA SER A 25 3.68 11.02 16.93
C SER A 25 4.22 11.94 18.03
N VAL A 26 3.62 11.88 19.23
CA VAL A 26 4.11 12.61 20.40
C VAL A 26 5.51 12.15 20.78
N TRP A 27 5.75 10.84 20.81
CA TRP A 27 7.08 10.29 21.11
C TRP A 27 8.14 10.78 20.10
N LYS A 28 7.82 10.75 18.79
CA LYS A 28 8.69 11.30 17.74
C LYS A 28 8.98 12.79 17.97
N SER A 29 7.98 13.58 18.29
CA SER A 29 8.15 15.03 18.55
C SER A 29 9.04 15.32 19.75
N ILE A 30 9.00 14.47 20.77
CA ILE A 30 9.87 14.60 21.97
C ILE A 30 11.33 14.26 21.62
N HIS A 31 11.56 13.24 20.80
CA HIS A 31 12.91 12.77 20.45
C HIS A 31 13.54 13.52 19.28
N ASN A 32 12.72 14.17 18.45
CA ASN A 32 13.15 15.02 17.34
C ASN A 32 12.44 16.38 17.41
N PRO A 33 12.73 17.19 18.44
CA PRO A 33 12.06 18.47 18.61
C PRO A 33 12.45 19.46 17.51
N ILE A 34 11.49 20.23 17.04
CA ILE A 34 11.77 21.39 16.18
C ILE A 34 12.43 22.46 17.05
N THR A 35 13.69 22.77 16.74
CA THR A 35 14.45 23.76 17.48
C THR A 35 14.24 25.17 16.92
N LYS A 36 14.48 26.20 17.74
CA LYS A 36 14.45 27.60 17.30
C LYS A 36 15.41 27.84 16.12
N HIS A 37 16.56 27.18 16.11
CA HIS A 37 17.51 27.25 15.01
C HIS A 37 16.96 26.72 13.70
N MET A 38 16.28 25.56 13.73
CA MET A 38 15.58 24.99 12.57
C MET A 38 14.52 25.93 12.01
N MET A 39 13.74 26.57 12.89
CA MET A 39 12.70 27.52 12.50
C MET A 39 13.26 28.78 11.84
N ILE A 40 14.39 29.28 12.31
CA ILE A 40 14.99 30.52 11.79
C ILE A 40 15.77 30.25 10.48
N THR A 41 16.49 29.15 10.39
CA THR A 41 17.45 28.90 9.30
C THR A 41 16.93 27.91 8.25
N GLY A 42 15.87 27.15 8.53
CA GLY A 42 15.41 26.03 7.70
C GLY A 42 16.41 24.87 7.61
N LYS A 43 17.53 24.92 8.37
CA LYS A 43 18.56 23.88 8.35
C LYS A 43 18.32 22.84 9.43
N GLY A 44 18.65 21.57 9.13
CA GLY A 44 18.50 20.47 10.08
C GLY A 44 17.05 19.96 10.22
N ILE A 45 16.13 20.48 9.45
CA ILE A 45 14.80 19.87 9.28
C ILE A 45 15.06 18.58 8.51
N SER A 46 14.77 17.44 9.14
CA SER A 46 14.85 16.17 8.44
C SER A 46 13.85 16.21 7.28
N ASN A 47 14.30 15.94 6.07
CA ASN A 47 13.45 15.82 4.88
C ASN A 47 12.52 14.59 4.91
N ILE A 48 12.33 14.02 6.09
CA ILE A 48 11.31 13.01 6.34
C ILE A 48 9.99 13.76 6.64
N VAL A 49 9.51 14.50 5.65
CA VAL A 49 8.08 14.67 5.49
C VAL A 49 7.63 13.29 5.00
N ASN A 50 6.98 12.53 5.86
CA ASN A 50 6.21 11.38 5.42
C ASN A 50 5.05 11.95 4.58
N ASP A 51 5.24 12.06 3.27
CA ASP A 51 4.18 12.42 2.31
C ASP A 51 2.96 11.50 2.45
N ASP A 52 3.16 10.31 3.02
CA ASP A 52 2.10 9.36 3.38
C ASP A 52 1.08 9.91 4.35
N ASP A 53 1.49 10.70 5.33
CA ASP A 53 0.57 11.29 6.30
C ASP A 53 -0.36 12.33 5.66
N ILE A 54 0.07 12.98 4.60
CA ILE A 54 -0.72 14.02 3.92
C ILE A 54 -1.77 13.40 3.00
N TYR A 55 -1.44 12.34 2.27
CA TYR A 55 -2.33 11.78 1.23
C TYR A 55 -3.40 10.83 1.80
N TYR A 56 -3.07 10.01 2.80
CA TYR A 56 -3.96 8.97 3.32
C TYR A 56 -4.59 9.27 4.68
N ASN A 57 -4.04 10.18 5.47
CA ASN A 57 -4.50 10.48 6.83
C ASN A 57 -5.46 11.67 6.97
N SER A 58 -5.99 12.18 5.89
CA SER A 58 -7.09 13.16 5.94
C SER A 58 -8.34 12.49 6.53
N LYS A 59 -8.40 12.42 7.85
CA LYS A 59 -9.55 11.89 8.62
C LYS A 59 -10.78 12.77 8.55
N ASN A 60 -10.66 13.98 8.08
CA ASN A 60 -11.78 14.87 7.88
C ASN A 60 -12.42 14.55 6.53
N LYS A 61 -13.54 13.86 6.56
CA LYS A 61 -14.50 13.83 5.45
C LYS A 61 -15.11 15.22 5.27
N ILE A 62 -14.27 16.20 4.94
CA ILE A 62 -14.76 17.48 4.46
C ILE A 62 -15.37 17.16 3.09
N TYR A 63 -16.65 17.41 2.95
CA TYR A 63 -17.31 17.41 1.66
C TYR A 63 -16.60 18.43 0.77
N SER A 64 -15.67 17.96 -0.02
CA SER A 64 -14.94 18.78 -0.98
C SER A 64 -15.80 18.88 -2.24
N ASN A 65 -15.77 20.04 -2.90
CA ASN A 65 -16.44 20.26 -4.18
C ASN A 65 -16.02 19.22 -5.26
N THR A 66 -14.89 18.52 -5.04
CA THR A 66 -14.37 17.46 -5.91
C THR A 66 -14.90 16.06 -5.57
N THR A 67 -15.74 15.89 -4.55
CA THR A 67 -16.24 14.57 -4.12
C THR A 67 -17.01 13.87 -5.24
N GLY A 68 -17.86 14.59 -5.96
CA GLY A 68 -18.61 14.05 -7.11
C GLY A 68 -17.68 13.56 -8.22
N MET A 69 -16.66 14.34 -8.57
CA MET A 69 -15.65 13.97 -9.57
C MET A 69 -14.86 12.73 -9.15
N ARG A 70 -14.43 12.65 -7.88
CA ARG A 70 -13.75 11.46 -7.33
C ARG A 70 -14.62 10.21 -7.43
N HIS A 71 -15.91 10.32 -7.07
CA HIS A 71 -16.84 9.20 -7.15
C HIS A 71 -17.05 8.75 -8.58
N PHE A 72 -17.26 9.69 -9.50
CA PHE A 72 -17.39 9.39 -10.92
C PHE A 72 -16.15 8.67 -11.44
N HIS A 73 -14.96 9.23 -11.17
CA HIS A 73 -13.72 8.62 -11.61
C HIS A 73 -13.54 7.20 -11.04
N ASN A 74 -13.74 7.01 -9.73
CA ASN A 74 -13.54 5.71 -9.10
C ASN A 74 -14.56 4.65 -9.51
N ARG A 75 -15.85 5.03 -9.59
CA ARG A 75 -16.95 4.07 -9.84
C ARG A 75 -17.14 3.78 -11.32
N TYR A 76 -16.94 4.77 -12.17
CA TYR A 76 -17.21 4.62 -13.59
C TYR A 76 -15.93 4.48 -14.40
N VAL A 77 -15.01 5.43 -14.32
CA VAL A 77 -13.82 5.43 -15.17
C VAL A 77 -12.90 4.26 -14.83
N LYS A 78 -12.35 4.24 -13.61
CA LYS A 78 -11.43 3.18 -13.18
C LYS A 78 -12.07 1.78 -13.22
N PHE A 79 -13.30 1.66 -12.73
CA PHE A 79 -13.98 0.37 -12.71
C PHE A 79 -14.19 -0.19 -14.11
N LYS A 80 -14.73 0.62 -15.03
CA LYS A 80 -14.92 0.21 -16.42
C LYS A 80 -13.62 -0.10 -17.13
N LEU A 81 -12.58 0.73 -16.92
CA LEU A 81 -11.27 0.53 -17.50
C LEU A 81 -10.67 -0.82 -17.06
N ILE A 82 -10.60 -1.06 -15.76
CA ILE A 82 -10.05 -2.32 -15.24
C ILE A 82 -10.86 -3.51 -15.76
N LYS A 83 -12.21 -3.44 -15.71
CA LYS A 83 -13.06 -4.52 -16.17
C LYS A 83 -12.95 -4.79 -17.67
N SER A 84 -12.69 -3.77 -18.48
CA SER A 84 -12.58 -3.93 -19.95
C SER A 84 -11.30 -4.60 -20.40
N VAL A 85 -10.19 -4.41 -19.64
CA VAL A 85 -8.87 -4.95 -20.01
C VAL A 85 -8.53 -6.26 -19.28
N CYS A 86 -9.17 -6.53 -18.14
CA CYS A 86 -8.92 -7.72 -17.36
C CYS A 86 -9.74 -8.92 -17.87
N GLN A 87 -9.05 -9.99 -18.16
CA GLN A 87 -9.67 -11.28 -18.42
C GLN A 87 -9.94 -12.04 -17.10
N LYS A 88 -10.99 -12.85 -17.05
CA LYS A 88 -11.23 -13.73 -15.91
C LYS A 88 -10.03 -14.64 -15.69
N LYS A 89 -9.61 -14.79 -14.41
CA LYS A 89 -8.43 -15.56 -14.01
C LYS A 89 -7.11 -15.03 -14.54
N GLY A 90 -7.11 -13.89 -15.22
CA GLY A 90 -5.88 -13.22 -15.69
C GLY A 90 -5.05 -12.64 -14.53
N THR A 91 -3.87 -12.16 -14.88
CA THR A 91 -2.88 -11.60 -13.95
C THR A 91 -2.75 -10.09 -14.13
N LEU A 92 -2.67 -9.37 -13.02
CA LEU A 92 -2.49 -7.91 -13.04
C LEU A 92 -1.36 -7.50 -12.11
N VAL A 93 -0.52 -6.55 -12.55
CA VAL A 93 0.41 -5.84 -11.68
C VAL A 93 -0.01 -4.38 -11.54
N ASP A 94 -0.09 -3.89 -10.29
CA ASP A 94 -0.28 -2.47 -9.97
C ASP A 94 1.02 -1.87 -9.48
N LEU A 95 1.52 -0.86 -10.20
CA LEU A 95 2.84 -0.27 -9.97
C LEU A 95 2.89 0.72 -8.79
N ALA A 96 1.73 1.15 -8.30
CA ALA A 96 1.63 2.08 -7.17
C ALA A 96 0.32 1.84 -6.42
N VAL A 97 0.26 0.69 -5.76
CA VAL A 97 -0.98 0.14 -5.20
C VAL A 97 -1.54 0.97 -4.04
N GLY A 98 -0.71 1.79 -3.39
CA GLY A 98 -1.08 2.52 -2.20
C GLY A 98 -1.63 1.59 -1.13
N LYS A 99 -2.69 1.99 -0.47
CA LYS A 99 -3.42 1.15 0.49
C LYS A 99 -4.47 0.23 -0.18
N GLY A 100 -4.27 -0.16 -1.43
CA GLY A 100 -5.18 -1.06 -2.15
C GLY A 100 -6.53 -0.42 -2.51
N GLY A 101 -6.52 0.81 -3.00
CA GLY A 101 -7.74 1.56 -3.36
C GLY A 101 -8.60 0.88 -4.44
N ASP A 102 -8.01 0.05 -5.24
CA ASP A 102 -8.67 -0.64 -6.36
C ASP A 102 -9.01 -2.12 -6.08
N LEU A 103 -8.76 -2.60 -4.86
CA LEU A 103 -9.02 -3.98 -4.43
C LEU A 103 -10.40 -4.51 -4.85
N HIS A 104 -11.48 -3.78 -4.53
CA HIS A 104 -12.83 -4.22 -4.85
C HIS A 104 -13.07 -4.38 -6.37
N LYS A 105 -12.33 -3.63 -7.19
CA LYS A 105 -12.42 -3.71 -8.65
C LYS A 105 -11.76 -4.98 -9.17
N TRP A 106 -10.57 -5.32 -8.64
CA TRP A 106 -9.86 -6.56 -8.98
C TRP A 106 -10.64 -7.80 -8.57
N LEU A 107 -11.15 -7.81 -7.33
CA LEU A 107 -11.95 -8.91 -6.81
C LEU A 107 -13.26 -9.10 -7.60
N SER A 108 -13.89 -7.99 -8.03
CA SER A 108 -15.13 -8.03 -8.83
C SER A 108 -14.88 -8.39 -10.30
N SER A 109 -13.65 -8.27 -10.79
CA SER A 109 -13.25 -8.68 -12.14
C SER A 109 -12.85 -10.16 -12.23
N ASP A 110 -12.89 -10.88 -11.11
CA ASP A 110 -12.55 -12.31 -11.01
C ASP A 110 -11.13 -12.61 -11.56
N LEU A 111 -10.18 -11.73 -11.27
CA LEU A 111 -8.77 -11.96 -11.59
C LEU A 111 -8.23 -13.18 -10.84
N GLY A 112 -7.32 -13.91 -11.45
CA GLY A 112 -6.63 -15.03 -10.80
C GLY A 112 -5.60 -14.54 -9.79
N PHE A 113 -4.76 -13.59 -10.21
CA PHE A 113 -3.67 -13.08 -9.41
C PHE A 113 -3.44 -11.59 -9.62
N VAL A 114 -3.21 -10.87 -8.52
CA VAL A 114 -2.85 -9.45 -8.53
C VAL A 114 -1.59 -9.24 -7.71
N MET A 115 -0.62 -8.57 -8.31
CA MET A 115 0.59 -8.12 -7.62
C MET A 115 0.59 -6.61 -7.51
N GLY A 116 0.88 -6.08 -6.33
CA GLY A 116 0.96 -4.64 -6.11
C GLY A 116 2.27 -4.22 -5.47
N PHE A 117 2.81 -3.10 -5.96
CA PHE A 117 3.98 -2.46 -5.39
C PHE A 117 3.62 -1.11 -4.78
N ASP A 118 4.28 -0.77 -3.69
CA ASP A 118 4.30 0.59 -3.18
C ASP A 118 5.67 0.90 -2.56
N LEU A 119 6.11 2.14 -2.70
CA LEU A 119 7.39 2.59 -2.18
C LEU A 119 7.37 2.63 -0.64
N PHE A 120 6.21 2.91 -0.07
CA PHE A 120 6.01 3.11 1.36
C PHE A 120 5.49 1.86 2.04
N ARG A 121 6.23 1.41 3.04
CA ARG A 121 5.90 0.19 3.80
C ARG A 121 4.55 0.28 4.50
N ASP A 122 4.21 1.44 5.05
CA ASP A 122 2.95 1.63 5.77
C ASP A 122 1.73 1.43 4.87
N ASN A 123 1.80 1.82 3.60
CA ASN A 123 0.73 1.56 2.64
C ASN A 123 0.45 0.06 2.45
N ILE A 124 1.46 -0.78 2.57
CA ILE A 124 1.35 -2.24 2.41
C ILE A 124 0.99 -2.92 3.73
N GLU A 125 1.77 -2.63 4.79
CA GLU A 125 1.81 -3.44 6.01
C GLU A 125 1.03 -2.84 7.19
N ASN A 126 0.44 -1.65 7.06
CA ASN A 126 -0.38 -1.10 8.13
C ASN A 126 -1.48 -2.09 8.51
N SER A 127 -1.53 -2.47 9.80
CA SER A 127 -2.43 -3.51 10.30
C SER A 127 -3.91 -3.13 10.27
N ILE A 128 -4.23 -1.84 10.15
CA ILE A 128 -5.60 -1.33 10.16
C ILE A 128 -6.11 -1.10 8.74
N ASP A 129 -5.35 -0.38 7.91
CA ASP A 129 -5.80 0.12 6.62
C ASP A 129 -4.81 -0.09 5.47
N GLY A 130 -3.70 -0.78 5.70
CA GLY A 130 -2.76 -1.17 4.66
C GLY A 130 -3.37 -2.15 3.65
N ALA A 131 -2.74 -2.26 2.48
CA ALA A 131 -3.24 -3.09 1.38
C ALA A 131 -3.45 -4.56 1.80
N CYS A 132 -2.54 -5.13 2.60
CA CYS A 132 -2.65 -6.49 3.11
C CYS A 132 -3.86 -6.67 4.03
N ALA A 133 -4.05 -5.78 5.00
CA ALA A 133 -5.16 -5.85 5.96
C ALA A 133 -6.51 -5.70 5.25
N ARG A 134 -6.60 -4.75 4.32
CA ARG A 134 -7.80 -4.53 3.50
C ARG A 134 -8.10 -5.73 2.60
N TYR A 135 -7.08 -6.32 1.98
CA TYR A 135 -7.27 -7.51 1.16
C TYR A 135 -7.84 -8.69 1.96
N ILE A 136 -7.30 -8.96 3.14
CA ILE A 136 -7.81 -10.05 3.99
C ILE A 136 -9.28 -9.83 4.35
N THR A 137 -9.65 -8.59 4.68
CA THR A 137 -11.02 -8.21 5.02
C THR A 137 -11.96 -8.35 3.83
N GLU A 138 -11.62 -7.76 2.70
CA GLU A 138 -12.43 -7.80 1.47
C GLU A 138 -12.57 -9.22 0.92
N LYS A 139 -11.49 -10.01 0.93
CA LYS A 139 -11.50 -11.39 0.47
C LYS A 139 -12.47 -12.25 1.27
N ARG A 140 -12.47 -12.10 2.60
CA ARG A 140 -13.40 -12.82 3.49
C ARG A 140 -14.86 -12.43 3.22
N GLN A 141 -15.13 -11.14 3.10
CA GLN A 141 -16.50 -10.64 2.86
C GLN A 141 -17.05 -11.07 1.52
N ARG A 142 -16.24 -11.05 0.47
CA ARG A 142 -16.68 -11.34 -0.91
C ARG A 142 -16.54 -12.80 -1.32
N LYS A 143 -15.92 -13.65 -0.50
CA LYS A 143 -15.58 -15.05 -0.85
C LYS A 143 -14.83 -15.15 -2.18
N SER A 144 -13.98 -14.15 -2.48
CA SER A 144 -13.24 -14.07 -3.74
C SER A 144 -12.13 -15.11 -3.81
N THR A 145 -11.95 -15.68 -5.00
CA THR A 145 -10.85 -16.61 -5.30
C THR A 145 -9.58 -15.89 -5.76
N THR A 146 -9.64 -14.59 -6.05
CA THR A 146 -8.49 -13.79 -6.47
C THR A 146 -7.40 -13.82 -5.40
N SER A 147 -6.19 -14.14 -5.81
CA SER A 147 -5.01 -14.05 -4.94
C SER A 147 -4.32 -12.71 -5.14
N CYS A 148 -3.95 -12.03 -4.04
CA CYS A 148 -3.21 -10.78 -4.10
C CYS A 148 -1.92 -10.90 -3.29
N LEU A 149 -0.85 -10.31 -3.82
CA LEU A 149 0.45 -10.19 -3.19
C LEU A 149 0.91 -8.73 -3.25
N PHE A 150 1.23 -8.14 -2.11
CA PHE A 150 1.69 -6.77 -2.05
C PHE A 150 3.11 -6.72 -1.48
N LEU A 151 3.99 -5.99 -2.15
CA LEU A 151 5.40 -5.90 -1.78
C LEU A 151 5.84 -4.44 -1.72
N GLN A 152 6.63 -4.12 -0.69
CA GLN A 152 7.34 -2.85 -0.68
C GLN A 152 8.41 -2.84 -1.75
N GLY A 153 8.32 -1.88 -2.67
CA GLY A 153 9.25 -1.81 -3.78
C GLY A 153 9.19 -0.49 -4.54
N ASP A 154 10.23 -0.25 -5.29
CA ASP A 154 10.34 0.88 -6.22
C ASP A 154 10.07 0.39 -7.65
N SER A 155 8.84 0.49 -8.09
CA SER A 155 8.41 0.00 -9.41
C SER A 155 8.98 0.77 -10.61
N ARG A 156 9.78 1.84 -10.35
CA ARG A 156 10.60 2.50 -11.39
C ARG A 156 11.81 1.65 -11.79
N LYS A 157 12.17 0.68 -10.95
CA LYS A 157 13.26 -0.28 -11.20
C LYS A 157 12.73 -1.54 -11.84
N LEU A 158 13.63 -2.32 -12.40
CA LEU A 158 13.28 -3.55 -13.10
C LEU A 158 12.63 -4.56 -12.14
N ILE A 159 11.36 -4.89 -12.40
CA ILE A 159 10.57 -5.80 -11.58
C ILE A 159 11.03 -7.24 -11.79
N ARG A 160 11.22 -7.64 -13.04
CA ARG A 160 11.47 -9.03 -13.42
C ARG A 160 12.66 -9.68 -12.71
N ASN A 161 13.72 -8.94 -12.44
CA ASN A 161 14.92 -9.42 -11.74
C ASN A 161 14.91 -9.10 -10.23
N GLY A 162 13.82 -8.49 -9.73
CA GLY A 162 13.65 -8.12 -8.34
C GLY A 162 14.45 -6.91 -7.88
N ASP A 163 14.98 -6.08 -8.77
CA ASP A 163 15.70 -4.85 -8.38
C ASP A 163 14.78 -3.80 -7.78
N CYS A 164 13.48 -3.88 -8.07
CA CYS A 164 12.46 -3.06 -7.43
C CYS A 164 12.32 -3.31 -5.92
N CYS A 165 12.73 -4.47 -5.42
CA CYS A 165 12.50 -4.89 -4.05
C CYS A 165 13.39 -4.17 -3.06
N LYS A 166 12.85 -3.87 -1.87
CA LYS A 166 13.59 -3.28 -0.76
C LYS A 166 14.32 -4.31 0.12
N ASN A 167 13.93 -5.58 0.04
CA ASN A 167 14.54 -6.65 0.83
C ASN A 167 14.73 -7.93 0.01
N ILE A 168 15.63 -8.77 0.49
CA ILE A 168 16.04 -10.00 -0.21
C ILE A 168 14.90 -11.03 -0.30
N LYS A 169 14.03 -11.11 0.71
CA LYS A 169 12.90 -12.05 0.70
C LYS A 169 11.91 -11.69 -0.40
N SER A 170 11.57 -10.41 -0.56
CA SER A 170 10.72 -9.94 -1.66
C SER A 170 11.34 -10.23 -3.03
N LYS A 171 12.67 -10.13 -3.15
CA LYS A 171 13.38 -10.51 -4.38
C LYS A 171 13.21 -12.00 -4.71
N TYR A 172 13.33 -12.89 -3.71
CA TYR A 172 13.10 -14.32 -3.91
C TYR A 172 11.66 -14.60 -4.34
N VAL A 173 10.69 -13.93 -3.71
CA VAL A 173 9.28 -14.05 -4.07
C VAL A 173 9.03 -13.64 -5.52
N ILE A 174 9.58 -12.51 -5.96
CA ILE A 174 9.45 -12.08 -7.36
C ILE A 174 10.10 -13.07 -8.31
N ASN A 175 11.33 -13.49 -8.03
CA ASN A 175 12.03 -14.47 -8.86
C ASN A 175 11.20 -15.75 -9.02
N ALA A 176 10.61 -16.24 -7.95
CA ALA A 176 9.75 -17.43 -8.00
C ALA A 176 8.51 -17.22 -8.89
N LEU A 177 7.85 -16.06 -8.81
CA LEU A 177 6.70 -15.75 -9.66
C LEU A 177 7.07 -15.68 -11.15
N PHE A 178 8.29 -15.25 -11.47
CA PHE A 178 8.82 -15.28 -12.84
C PHE A 178 9.43 -16.65 -13.22
N GLY A 179 9.43 -17.63 -12.32
CA GLY A 179 9.95 -18.98 -12.57
C GLY A 179 11.45 -19.12 -12.39
N TYR A 180 12.06 -18.26 -11.59
CA TYR A 180 13.48 -18.30 -11.26
C TYR A 180 13.73 -18.62 -9.79
N GLY A 181 14.85 -19.26 -9.51
CA GLY A 181 15.28 -19.52 -8.13
C GLY A 181 14.53 -20.66 -7.45
N SER A 182 14.43 -20.58 -6.13
CA SER A 182 13.83 -21.63 -5.30
C SER A 182 12.30 -21.63 -5.38
N ASN A 183 11.71 -22.83 -5.42
CA ASN A 183 10.27 -23.07 -5.25
C ASN A 183 9.94 -23.62 -3.85
N ASP A 184 10.81 -23.37 -2.88
CA ASP A 184 10.68 -23.82 -1.51
C ASP A 184 9.72 -22.91 -0.73
N ALA A 185 8.58 -23.44 -0.30
CA ALA A 185 7.54 -22.70 0.42
C ALA A 185 8.02 -22.07 1.73
N ASP A 186 9.01 -22.66 2.40
CA ASP A 186 9.57 -22.12 3.63
C ASP A 186 10.39 -20.84 3.39
N LYS A 187 10.98 -20.72 2.20
CA LYS A 187 11.76 -19.55 1.80
C LYS A 187 10.92 -18.43 1.22
N ILE A 188 9.98 -18.75 0.34
CA ILE A 188 9.23 -17.77 -0.44
C ILE A 188 7.78 -17.58 0.05
N GLY A 189 7.30 -18.46 0.93
CA GLY A 189 5.92 -18.50 1.40
C GLY A 189 4.99 -19.26 0.46
N LYS A 190 3.94 -19.84 1.04
CA LYS A 190 2.99 -20.70 0.32
C LYS A 190 2.40 -20.03 -0.92
N LEU A 191 1.95 -18.77 -0.81
CA LEU A 191 1.31 -18.08 -1.92
C LEU A 191 2.23 -17.94 -3.14
N ALA A 192 3.50 -17.60 -2.94
CA ALA A 192 4.48 -17.51 -4.04
C ALA A 192 4.84 -18.88 -4.59
N ASN A 193 4.93 -19.90 -3.73
CA ASN A 193 5.17 -21.27 -4.14
C ASN A 193 4.03 -21.82 -5.00
N ASP A 194 2.78 -21.64 -4.59
CA ASP A 194 1.60 -22.09 -5.34
C ASP A 194 1.47 -21.38 -6.70
N ASN A 195 2.12 -20.23 -6.88
CA ASN A 195 2.12 -19.42 -8.11
C ASN A 195 3.51 -19.36 -8.77
N TYR A 196 4.37 -20.35 -8.53
CA TYR A 196 5.70 -20.40 -9.12
C TYR A 196 5.62 -20.39 -10.66
N GLY A 197 6.33 -19.45 -11.29
CA GLY A 197 6.35 -19.28 -12.75
C GLY A 197 5.05 -18.73 -13.36
N LEU A 198 4.08 -18.33 -12.56
CA LEU A 198 2.77 -17.82 -13.03
C LEU A 198 2.91 -16.67 -14.03
N VAL A 199 3.88 -15.80 -13.79
CA VAL A 199 4.12 -14.61 -14.64
C VAL A 199 5.45 -14.69 -15.40
N LYS A 200 5.90 -15.89 -15.74
CA LYS A 200 7.17 -16.09 -16.50
C LYS A 200 7.23 -15.31 -17.81
N ASN A 201 6.10 -15.14 -18.47
CA ASN A 201 5.96 -14.40 -19.72
C ASN A 201 5.54 -12.93 -19.50
N GLY A 202 5.35 -12.48 -18.27
CA GLY A 202 4.82 -11.18 -17.88
C GLY A 202 3.41 -11.26 -17.32
N PHE A 203 2.88 -10.12 -16.92
CA PHE A 203 1.48 -9.97 -16.49
C PHE A 203 0.60 -9.64 -17.69
N ASP A 204 -0.66 -10.09 -17.65
CA ASP A 204 -1.63 -9.77 -18.69
C ASP A 204 -2.01 -8.28 -18.70
N VAL A 205 -2.03 -7.66 -17.51
CA VAL A 205 -2.39 -6.24 -17.34
C VAL A 205 -1.38 -5.54 -16.41
N VAL A 206 -0.95 -4.35 -16.83
CA VAL A 206 -0.19 -3.42 -15.99
C VAL A 206 -1.07 -2.22 -15.68
N SER A 207 -1.21 -1.91 -14.39
CA SER A 207 -2.01 -0.79 -13.88
C SER A 207 -1.12 0.26 -13.21
N THR A 208 -1.38 1.53 -13.51
CA THR A 208 -0.81 2.68 -12.82
C THR A 208 -1.91 3.73 -12.67
N GLN A 209 -2.46 3.86 -11.47
CA GLN A 209 -3.62 4.71 -11.23
C GLN A 209 -3.23 5.96 -10.43
N PHE A 210 -3.25 7.13 -11.10
CA PHE A 210 -2.87 8.45 -10.53
C PHE A 210 -1.42 8.56 -10.03
N ALA A 211 -0.53 7.68 -10.47
CA ALA A 211 0.83 7.63 -9.98
C ALA A 211 1.89 7.81 -11.08
N LEU A 212 1.47 7.95 -12.35
CA LEU A 212 2.39 8.04 -13.48
C LEU A 212 3.42 9.16 -13.32
N HIS A 213 3.02 10.29 -12.73
CA HIS A 213 3.91 11.44 -12.51
C HIS A 213 5.10 11.15 -11.58
N PHE A 214 5.00 10.13 -10.70
CA PHE A 214 6.12 9.72 -9.84
C PHE A 214 7.23 8.99 -10.60
N PHE A 215 6.96 8.55 -11.82
CA PHE A 215 7.95 7.85 -12.65
C PHE A 215 8.86 8.81 -13.42
N PHE A 216 8.50 10.07 -13.51
CA PHE A 216 9.28 11.11 -14.19
C PHE A 216 10.02 11.98 -13.17
N GLN A 217 11.16 11.51 -12.69
CA GLN A 217 11.94 12.24 -11.66
C GLN A 217 12.90 13.26 -12.24
N THR A 218 13.24 13.17 -13.50
CA THR A 218 14.15 14.10 -14.19
C THR A 218 13.66 14.37 -15.59
N ASN A 219 13.99 15.57 -16.13
CA ASN A 219 13.75 15.92 -17.53
C ASN A 219 14.67 15.17 -18.52
N LYS A 220 15.47 14.22 -18.05
CA LYS A 220 16.28 13.35 -18.89
C LYS A 220 15.45 12.10 -19.19
N ILE A 221 14.91 12.08 -20.38
CA ILE A 221 14.35 10.90 -21.03
C ILE A 221 15.50 10.09 -21.61
#